data_42862d2dc9d3fe28e2dd2b86ab72edd2
#
_entry.id   42862d2dc9d3fe28e2dd2b86ab72edd2
#
_cell.length_a   1.000
_cell.length_b   1.000
_cell.length_c   1.000
_cell.angle_alpha   90.00
_cell.angle_beta   90.00
_cell.angle_gamma   90.00
#
_symmetry.space_group_name_H-M   'P 1'
#
loop_
_entity.id
_entity.type
_entity.pdbx_description
1 polymer ?
#
loop_
_entity_poly.entity_id
_entity_poly.type
_entity_poly.pdbx_seq_one_letter_code
_entity_poly.pdbx_strand_id
1 'polypeptide(L)'
;RAGTVLVGAPAARAETPPAGLGGFSPGFLITDTRMFDADSMTRPQVDAFLDEEGARCTDGSDGADCLKNLTADSPERPATTYCAAIPAVSGATVGRIITDVARACDVNPQVILVMLQKEQGLITSRNATPRQLEQAMGFRCPDFAACDPTFSGFVHQIYHGTSRLQEYGDAARGFRYQAGRTYDIQYSPYPFCGYGEVRIFNRATAALYNYTPFTPTQASLDAGAAPVSDDVCATYGNRNFFRNFSLWFGSPTGTPESRWPISAPWGRDPAAPFDDVRYGDLIFFTEIAWMKHTGLSNGCPDGTYRPFAPMKRDAMAAFLYRAAGEPAFTPPATSPFKDVPTSMIFFKEIAWAESVGITDGWPDGTYRPFEPIKRDAMAAFMYRYAGEPDFTPPSRSPFVDVDSSVIFRTEIAWAEPEDITNGWPDGTYRPYQPILRDAMAAFIYRMTLD
;
A
#
# COMPACT_ATOMS: atom_id res chain seq x y z
N ARG A 1 -22.70 0.99 38.67
CA ARG A 1 -21.84 1.67 37.69
C ARG A 1 -21.93 0.86 36.43
N ALA A 2 -22.67 1.35 35.42
CA ALA A 2 -22.79 0.75 34.09
C ALA A 2 -21.57 1.20 33.26
N GLY A 3 -20.74 0.26 32.84
CA GLY A 3 -19.66 0.51 31.92
C GLY A 3 -20.22 0.61 30.50
N THR A 4 -20.03 1.76 29.87
CA THR A 4 -20.34 1.98 28.45
C THR A 4 -19.26 1.29 27.62
N VAL A 5 -19.62 0.21 26.95
CA VAL A 5 -18.78 -0.43 25.92
C VAL A 5 -18.83 0.49 24.70
N LEU A 6 -17.72 1.12 24.37
CA LEU A 6 -17.51 1.81 23.09
C LEU A 6 -17.42 0.72 22.02
N VAL A 7 -18.48 0.56 21.24
CA VAL A 7 -18.45 -0.24 20.01
C VAL A 7 -17.62 0.56 19.01
N GLY A 8 -16.39 0.10 18.74
CA GLY A 8 -15.54 0.64 17.69
C GLY A 8 -16.24 0.54 16.34
N ALA A 9 -16.15 1.60 15.53
CA ALA A 9 -16.65 1.58 14.16
C ALA A 9 -15.91 0.47 13.38
N PRO A 10 -16.59 -0.29 12.52
CA PRO A 10 -15.93 -1.32 11.71
C PRO A 10 -14.84 -0.68 10.85
N ALA A 11 -13.64 -1.25 10.88
CA ALA A 11 -12.54 -0.86 10.01
C ALA A 11 -12.99 -0.91 8.54
N ALA A 12 -12.65 0.11 7.78
CA ALA A 12 -12.97 0.15 6.35
C ALA A 12 -12.22 -0.98 5.63
N ARG A 13 -12.95 -1.83 4.92
CA ARG A 13 -12.40 -2.96 4.15
C ARG A 13 -11.46 -2.45 3.07
N ALA A 14 -10.26 -3.01 3.01
CA ALA A 14 -9.32 -2.78 1.94
C ALA A 14 -9.71 -3.61 0.70
N GLU A 15 -9.88 -2.98 -0.46
CA GLU A 15 -10.09 -3.68 -1.73
C GLU A 15 -8.77 -3.90 -2.46
N THR A 16 -8.62 -5.09 -3.02
CA THR A 16 -7.45 -5.45 -3.85
C THR A 16 -7.58 -4.81 -5.23
N PRO A 17 -6.54 -4.17 -5.74
CA PRO A 17 -6.61 -3.39 -6.97
C PRO A 17 -6.52 -4.20 -8.26
N PRO A 18 -7.01 -3.68 -9.41
CA PRO A 18 -6.84 -4.30 -10.71
C PRO A 18 -5.37 -4.24 -11.20
N ALA A 19 -5.01 -5.22 -12.06
CA ALA A 19 -3.69 -5.27 -12.69
C ALA A 19 -3.41 -4.00 -13.53
N GLY A 20 -2.25 -3.40 -13.32
CA GLY A 20 -1.81 -2.19 -14.05
C GLY A 20 -0.78 -1.41 -13.26
N LEU A 21 -1.18 -0.63 -12.31
CA LEU A 21 -0.30 -0.06 -11.27
C LEU A 21 -0.48 -0.92 -10.03
N GLY A 22 0.36 -1.93 -9.87
CA GLY A 22 0.25 -2.92 -8.81
C GLY A 22 -0.29 -2.35 -7.49
N GLY A 23 -1.55 -2.60 -7.22
CA GLY A 23 -2.18 -2.12 -6.00
C GLY A 23 -3.10 -0.90 -6.15
N PHE A 24 -3.24 -0.25 -7.30
CA PHE A 24 -4.12 0.90 -7.46
C PHE A 24 -5.60 0.49 -7.43
N SER A 25 -6.35 1.06 -6.49
CA SER A 25 -7.81 1.01 -6.48
C SER A 25 -8.36 2.44 -6.49
N PRO A 26 -9.21 2.81 -7.46
CA PRO A 26 -9.75 4.16 -7.49
C PRO A 26 -10.57 4.50 -6.25
N GLY A 27 -11.20 3.52 -5.60
CA GLY A 27 -11.98 3.72 -4.38
C GLY A 27 -11.16 3.74 -3.09
N PHE A 28 -9.88 3.34 -3.14
CA PHE A 28 -9.03 3.20 -1.96
C PHE A 28 -7.57 3.53 -2.30
N LEU A 29 -7.24 4.82 -2.28
CA LEU A 29 -5.95 5.34 -2.73
C LEU A 29 -4.87 5.30 -1.64
N ILE A 30 -5.26 5.47 -0.39
CA ILE A 30 -4.40 5.46 0.79
C ILE A 30 -5.25 5.19 2.04
N THR A 31 -4.72 4.48 3.04
CA THR A 31 -5.42 4.30 4.32
C THR A 31 -5.52 5.62 5.09
N ASP A 32 -6.54 5.75 5.95
CA ASP A 32 -6.67 6.92 6.83
C ASP A 32 -5.48 7.03 7.78
N THR A 33 -5.01 5.91 8.31
CA THR A 33 -3.85 5.86 9.20
C THR A 33 -2.56 6.30 8.52
N ARG A 34 -2.37 5.98 7.22
CA ARG A 34 -1.20 6.49 6.48
C ARG A 34 -1.34 7.95 6.06
N MET A 35 -2.54 8.40 5.73
CA MET A 35 -2.77 9.80 5.38
C MET A 35 -2.55 10.73 6.55
N PHE A 36 -2.97 10.33 7.76
CA PHE A 36 -3.01 11.14 8.96
C PHE A 36 -2.02 10.68 10.04
N ASP A 37 -0.82 10.25 9.60
CA ASP A 37 0.32 9.88 10.45
C ASP A 37 1.39 10.98 10.41
N ALA A 38 1.19 12.02 11.22
CA ALA A 38 2.07 13.19 11.24
C ALA A 38 3.51 12.90 11.68
N ASP A 39 3.74 11.78 12.37
CA ASP A 39 5.04 11.39 12.91
C ASP A 39 5.74 10.30 12.08
N SER A 40 5.22 9.96 10.88
CA SER A 40 5.79 8.92 10.00
C SER A 40 7.23 9.22 9.55
N MET A 41 7.64 10.48 9.50
CA MET A 41 9.03 10.90 9.26
C MET A 41 9.43 12.02 10.20
N THR A 42 10.65 11.90 10.71
CA THR A 42 11.33 12.98 11.43
C THR A 42 11.94 13.99 10.45
N ARG A 43 12.25 15.20 10.91
CA ARG A 43 12.93 16.21 10.08
C ARG A 43 14.22 15.69 9.43
N PRO A 44 15.18 15.06 10.15
CA PRO A 44 16.37 14.50 9.51
C PRO A 44 16.08 13.49 8.41
N GLN A 45 14.99 12.71 8.53
CA GLN A 45 14.55 11.77 7.49
C GLN A 45 13.98 12.48 6.28
N VAL A 46 13.24 13.58 6.46
CA VAL A 46 12.77 14.40 5.34
C VAL A 46 13.93 15.09 4.64
N ASP A 47 14.88 15.66 5.39
CA ASP A 47 16.08 16.29 4.83
C ASP A 47 16.90 15.26 4.02
N ALA A 48 17.16 14.06 4.57
CA ALA A 48 17.88 12.98 3.89
C ALA A 48 17.15 12.51 2.61
N PHE A 49 15.83 12.40 2.65
CA PHE A 49 15.01 12.05 1.48
C PHE A 49 15.14 13.11 0.36
N LEU A 50 15.12 14.40 0.72
CA LEU A 50 15.27 15.48 -0.25
C LEU A 50 16.69 15.52 -0.83
N ASP A 51 17.72 15.23 -0.03
CA ASP A 51 19.10 15.13 -0.52
C ASP A 51 19.25 14.02 -1.55
N GLU A 52 18.60 12.90 -1.32
CA GLU A 52 18.72 11.71 -2.13
C GLU A 52 17.93 11.81 -3.42
N GLU A 53 16.62 12.00 -3.33
CA GLU A 53 15.75 12.12 -4.51
C GLU A 53 16.08 13.39 -5.33
N GLY A 54 16.50 14.45 -4.67
CA GLY A 54 17.01 15.70 -5.26
C GLY A 54 18.50 15.68 -5.61
N ALA A 55 19.20 14.53 -5.58
CA ALA A 55 20.65 14.48 -5.80
C ALA A 55 21.10 15.05 -7.16
N ARG A 56 20.24 14.95 -8.19
CA ARG A 56 20.51 15.46 -9.54
C ARG A 56 20.09 16.90 -9.76
N CYS A 57 19.51 17.55 -8.74
CA CYS A 57 19.11 18.94 -8.84
C CYS A 57 20.32 19.85 -8.69
N THR A 58 20.39 20.86 -9.55
CA THR A 58 21.34 21.99 -9.48
C THR A 58 20.53 23.27 -9.32
N ASP A 59 20.96 24.14 -8.40
CA ASP A 59 20.31 25.42 -8.18
C ASP A 59 20.28 26.25 -9.46
N GLY A 60 19.13 26.84 -9.75
CA GLY A 60 18.88 27.53 -11.01
C GLY A 60 19.58 28.87 -11.09
N SER A 61 19.96 29.26 -12.32
CA SER A 61 20.49 30.59 -12.63
C SER A 61 19.45 31.70 -12.52
N ASP A 62 18.17 31.35 -12.42
CA ASP A 62 17.01 32.25 -12.27
C ASP A 62 16.66 32.50 -10.78
N GLY A 63 17.49 31.99 -9.84
CA GLY A 63 17.33 32.18 -8.41
C GLY A 63 16.41 31.20 -7.70
N ALA A 64 16.02 30.12 -8.35
CA ALA A 64 15.30 29.02 -7.71
C ALA A 64 16.27 27.96 -7.18
N ASP A 65 16.22 27.72 -5.86
CA ASP A 65 17.00 26.68 -5.22
C ASP A 65 16.32 25.31 -5.32
N CYS A 66 17.15 24.26 -5.35
CA CYS A 66 16.67 22.90 -5.16
C CYS A 66 16.02 22.73 -3.79
N LEU A 67 14.97 21.89 -3.67
CA LEU A 67 14.31 21.71 -2.37
C LEU A 67 15.27 21.35 -1.23
N LYS A 68 16.31 20.56 -1.50
CA LYS A 68 17.33 20.19 -0.51
C LYS A 68 18.15 21.38 0.03
N ASN A 69 18.29 22.45 -0.78
CA ASN A 69 19.05 23.66 -0.44
C ASN A 69 18.15 24.84 -0.05
N LEU A 70 16.86 24.76 -0.44
CA LEU A 70 15.91 25.84 -0.24
C LEU A 70 15.68 26.12 1.25
N THR A 71 15.80 27.40 1.60
CA THR A 71 15.37 27.92 2.90
C THR A 71 14.36 29.06 2.70
N ALA A 72 13.40 29.15 3.60
CA ALA A 72 12.39 30.21 3.54
C ALA A 72 11.93 30.63 4.94
N ASP A 73 11.48 31.87 5.07
CA ASP A 73 10.83 32.30 6.29
C ASP A 73 9.43 31.68 6.37
N SER A 74 9.18 30.93 7.46
CA SER A 74 7.86 30.38 7.77
C SER A 74 7.18 31.34 8.75
N PRO A 75 6.11 32.04 8.33
CA PRO A 75 5.41 32.97 9.20
C PRO A 75 4.66 32.24 10.32
N GLU A 76 4.39 32.97 11.41
CA GLU A 76 3.47 32.48 12.45
C GLU A 76 2.09 32.16 11.85
N ARG A 77 1.51 31.02 12.27
CA ARG A 77 0.17 30.59 11.90
C ARG A 77 -0.66 30.38 13.16
N PRO A 78 -1.78 31.06 13.35
CA PRO A 78 -2.67 30.79 14.46
C PRO A 78 -3.31 29.41 14.29
N ALA A 79 -3.76 28.81 15.40
CA ALA A 79 -4.54 27.57 15.36
C ALA A 79 -5.84 27.77 14.58
N THR A 80 -6.23 26.74 13.85
CA THR A 80 -7.48 26.65 13.09
C THR A 80 -8.25 25.40 13.50
N THR A 81 -9.39 25.12 12.87
CA THR A 81 -10.12 23.86 13.09
C THR A 81 -9.29 22.63 12.69
N TYR A 82 -8.39 22.77 11.70
CA TYR A 82 -7.68 21.64 11.10
C TYR A 82 -6.18 21.62 11.34
N CYS A 83 -5.61 22.71 11.88
CA CYS A 83 -4.19 22.79 12.20
C CYS A 83 -3.97 23.50 13.53
N ALA A 84 -3.08 22.97 14.34
CA ALA A 84 -2.55 23.66 15.53
C ALA A 84 -1.74 24.91 15.12
N ALA A 85 -1.45 25.78 16.08
CA ALA A 85 -0.59 26.94 15.85
C ALA A 85 0.84 26.55 15.47
N ILE A 86 1.43 27.26 14.51
CA ILE A 86 2.83 27.10 14.10
C ILE A 86 3.57 28.40 14.42
N PRO A 87 4.67 28.37 15.21
CA PRO A 87 5.47 29.56 15.48
C PRO A 87 6.23 30.03 14.22
N ALA A 88 6.54 31.33 14.14
CA ALA A 88 7.38 31.85 13.08
C ALA A 88 8.81 31.27 13.18
N VAL A 89 9.41 30.95 12.04
CA VAL A 89 10.79 30.48 11.92
C VAL A 89 11.46 31.19 10.74
N SER A 90 12.56 31.90 10.98
CA SER A 90 13.33 32.49 9.89
C SER A 90 14.33 31.50 9.32
N GLY A 91 14.49 31.47 7.99
CA GLY A 91 15.41 30.60 7.27
C GLY A 91 15.17 29.10 7.52
N ALA A 92 13.89 28.70 7.63
CA ALA A 92 13.54 27.29 7.82
C ALA A 92 13.89 26.46 6.58
N THR A 93 14.54 25.30 6.77
CA THR A 93 14.74 24.30 5.69
C THR A 93 13.41 23.71 5.25
N VAL A 94 13.36 23.14 4.05
CA VAL A 94 12.16 22.46 3.54
C VAL A 94 11.73 21.33 4.48
N GLY A 95 12.67 20.53 4.99
CA GLY A 95 12.35 19.47 5.95
C GLY A 95 11.73 20.01 7.24
N ARG A 96 12.18 21.19 7.72
CA ARG A 96 11.56 21.87 8.87
C ARG A 96 10.13 22.31 8.55
N ILE A 97 9.92 22.96 7.40
CA ILE A 97 8.60 23.45 6.98
C ILE A 97 7.61 22.28 6.86
N ILE A 98 8.02 21.21 6.16
CA ILE A 98 7.16 20.03 5.96
C ILE A 98 6.79 19.40 7.30
N THR A 99 7.75 19.17 8.20
CA THR A 99 7.47 18.48 9.47
C THR A 99 6.66 19.33 10.45
N ASP A 100 6.89 20.65 10.48
CA ASP A 100 6.10 21.54 11.33
C ASP A 100 4.64 21.62 10.85
N VAL A 101 4.42 21.70 9.54
CA VAL A 101 3.06 21.71 8.95
C VAL A 101 2.38 20.34 9.10
N ALA A 102 3.11 19.25 8.86
CA ALA A 102 2.62 17.89 9.02
C ALA A 102 2.05 17.66 10.42
N ARG A 103 2.83 17.99 11.46
CA ARG A 103 2.41 17.86 12.85
C ARG A 103 1.27 18.79 13.22
N ALA A 104 1.34 20.04 12.77
CA ALA A 104 0.28 21.00 13.07
C ALA A 104 -1.07 20.59 12.48
N CYS A 105 -1.07 20.05 11.27
CA CYS A 105 -2.29 19.69 10.54
C CYS A 105 -2.63 18.20 10.60
N ASP A 106 -1.90 17.39 11.38
CA ASP A 106 -2.10 15.94 11.49
C ASP A 106 -2.16 15.25 10.11
N VAL A 107 -1.16 15.52 9.25
CA VAL A 107 -1.02 14.92 7.92
C VAL A 107 0.39 14.35 7.79
N ASN A 108 0.50 13.17 7.20
CA ASN A 108 1.74 12.46 6.99
C ASN A 108 2.74 13.27 6.13
N PRO A 109 4.00 13.52 6.58
CA PRO A 109 5.04 14.16 5.78
C PRO A 109 5.27 13.50 4.41
N GLN A 110 5.14 12.17 4.32
CA GLN A 110 5.25 11.42 3.07
C GLN A 110 4.18 11.86 2.06
N VAL A 111 2.96 12.12 2.52
CA VAL A 111 1.87 12.64 1.68
C VAL A 111 2.25 14.01 1.12
N ILE A 112 2.81 14.90 1.94
CA ILE A 112 3.23 16.24 1.49
C ILE A 112 4.32 16.13 0.41
N LEU A 113 5.32 15.28 0.62
CA LEU A 113 6.39 15.03 -0.36
C LEU A 113 5.83 14.47 -1.68
N VAL A 114 4.91 13.53 -1.61
CA VAL A 114 4.26 12.97 -2.80
C VAL A 114 3.42 14.03 -3.53
N MET A 115 2.73 14.89 -2.80
CA MET A 115 1.96 15.99 -3.42
C MET A 115 2.87 17.00 -4.13
N LEU A 116 4.02 17.38 -3.55
CA LEU A 116 5.02 18.24 -4.20
C LEU A 116 5.52 17.65 -5.53
N GLN A 117 5.73 16.34 -5.56
CA GLN A 117 6.12 15.63 -6.79
C GLN A 117 4.98 15.56 -7.79
N LYS A 118 3.79 15.20 -7.31
CA LYS A 118 2.62 15.00 -8.17
C LYS A 118 2.20 16.29 -8.85
N GLU A 119 2.22 17.42 -8.13
CA GLU A 119 1.71 18.69 -8.64
C GLU A 119 2.74 19.41 -9.52
N GLN A 120 4.00 19.45 -9.11
CA GLN A 120 5.01 20.28 -9.78
C GLN A 120 6.32 19.54 -10.12
N GLY A 121 6.42 18.24 -9.82
CA GLY A 121 7.64 17.46 -10.07
C GLY A 121 8.85 17.92 -9.24
N LEU A 122 8.62 18.60 -8.12
CA LEU A 122 9.67 19.31 -7.38
C LEU A 122 10.71 18.39 -6.72
N ILE A 123 10.33 17.20 -6.28
CA ILE A 123 11.23 16.29 -5.54
C ILE A 123 12.39 15.82 -6.44
N THR A 124 12.07 15.39 -7.67
CA THR A 124 13.08 14.86 -8.60
C THR A 124 13.48 15.87 -9.67
N SER A 125 13.10 17.14 -9.52
CA SER A 125 13.45 18.21 -10.46
C SER A 125 14.96 18.34 -10.58
N ARG A 126 15.46 18.55 -11.78
CA ARG A 126 16.88 18.86 -12.00
C ARG A 126 17.19 20.35 -11.85
N ASN A 127 16.22 21.19 -12.11
CA ASN A 127 16.27 22.65 -11.95
C ASN A 127 14.84 23.13 -11.68
N ALA A 128 14.52 23.38 -10.42
CA ALA A 128 13.24 23.98 -10.05
C ALA A 128 13.15 25.40 -10.59
N THR A 129 11.96 25.82 -10.99
CA THR A 129 11.69 27.19 -11.40
C THR A 129 10.96 27.96 -10.30
N PRO A 130 11.08 29.31 -10.21
CA PRO A 130 10.33 30.11 -9.24
C PRO A 130 8.84 29.82 -9.30
N ARG A 131 8.28 29.68 -10.52
CA ARG A 131 6.85 29.36 -10.71
C ARG A 131 6.45 28.03 -10.10
N GLN A 132 7.27 26.99 -10.21
CA GLN A 132 6.97 25.68 -9.59
C GLN A 132 6.98 25.79 -8.07
N LEU A 133 7.86 26.59 -7.49
CA LEU A 133 7.90 26.84 -6.05
C LEU A 133 6.68 27.66 -5.60
N GLU A 134 6.27 28.69 -6.37
CA GLU A 134 5.09 29.48 -6.08
C GLU A 134 3.79 28.68 -6.08
N GLN A 135 3.73 27.56 -6.82
CA GLN A 135 2.56 26.71 -7.01
C GLN A 135 2.79 25.28 -6.46
N ALA A 136 3.68 25.13 -5.51
CA ALA A 136 4.29 23.85 -5.09
C ALA A 136 3.28 22.69 -4.86
N MET A 137 2.13 22.96 -4.25
CA MET A 137 1.06 21.98 -4.01
C MET A 137 -0.10 22.08 -5.02
N GLY A 138 -0.06 23.00 -6.00
CA GLY A 138 -1.18 23.25 -6.91
C GLY A 138 -2.43 23.81 -6.23
N PHE A 139 -2.30 24.23 -4.97
CA PHE A 139 -3.46 24.71 -4.21
C PHE A 139 -3.99 26.03 -4.77
N ARG A 140 -5.30 26.09 -5.06
CA ARG A 140 -5.95 27.24 -5.71
C ARG A 140 -5.38 27.59 -7.09
N CYS A 141 -4.90 26.60 -7.81
CA CYS A 141 -4.43 26.71 -9.20
C CYS A 141 -5.33 25.87 -10.11
N PRO A 142 -6.50 26.37 -10.53
CA PRO A 142 -7.43 25.62 -11.37
C PRO A 142 -6.90 25.49 -12.82
N ASP A 143 -7.26 24.37 -13.49
CA ASP A 143 -6.73 23.99 -14.81
C ASP A 143 -6.89 25.06 -15.91
N PHE A 144 -7.94 25.89 -15.85
CA PHE A 144 -8.28 26.85 -16.90
C PHE A 144 -8.29 28.32 -16.42
N ALA A 145 -7.72 28.61 -15.25
CA ALA A 145 -7.63 29.96 -14.71
C ALA A 145 -6.29 30.23 -14.03
N ALA A 146 -5.99 31.51 -13.78
CA ALA A 146 -4.81 31.86 -13.01
C ALA A 146 -4.91 31.37 -11.56
N CYS A 147 -3.76 31.00 -10.96
CA CYS A 147 -3.70 30.70 -9.53
C CYS A 147 -4.08 31.92 -8.68
N ASP A 148 -4.72 31.67 -7.55
CA ASP A 148 -5.02 32.73 -6.58
C ASP A 148 -3.72 33.23 -5.92
N PRO A 149 -3.32 34.50 -6.15
CA PRO A 149 -2.05 35.03 -5.65
C PRO A 149 -1.96 35.06 -4.13
N THR A 150 -3.08 35.01 -3.41
CA THR A 150 -3.12 34.98 -1.93
C THR A 150 -2.42 33.74 -1.37
N PHE A 151 -2.41 32.63 -2.13
CA PHE A 151 -1.84 31.35 -1.73
C PHE A 151 -0.52 31.03 -2.45
N SER A 152 0.03 31.99 -3.21
CA SER A 152 1.30 31.86 -3.91
C SER A 152 2.47 31.81 -2.93
N GLY A 153 3.52 31.05 -3.29
CA GLY A 153 4.73 30.89 -2.50
C GLY A 153 4.82 29.55 -1.77
N PHE A 154 6.05 29.01 -1.70
CA PHE A 154 6.32 27.64 -1.25
C PHE A 154 5.71 27.31 0.12
N VAL A 155 5.97 28.15 1.14
CA VAL A 155 5.47 27.94 2.51
C VAL A 155 3.94 28.05 2.57
N HIS A 156 3.35 28.99 1.82
CA HIS A 156 1.88 29.15 1.74
C HIS A 156 1.22 27.93 1.09
N GLN A 157 1.81 27.45 0.00
CA GLN A 157 1.31 26.26 -0.70
C GLN A 157 1.34 25.01 0.18
N ILE A 158 2.44 24.78 0.90
CA ILE A 158 2.55 23.62 1.82
C ILE A 158 1.51 23.71 2.94
N TYR A 159 1.41 24.86 3.62
CA TYR A 159 0.46 25.02 4.72
C TYR A 159 -1.00 24.86 4.25
N HIS A 160 -1.39 25.62 3.24
CA HIS A 160 -2.79 25.63 2.81
C HIS A 160 -3.18 24.35 2.07
N GLY A 161 -2.31 23.77 1.27
CA GLY A 161 -2.54 22.48 0.63
C GLY A 161 -2.70 21.35 1.64
N THR A 162 -1.86 21.32 2.67
CA THR A 162 -1.91 20.29 3.73
C THR A 162 -3.15 20.46 4.62
N SER A 163 -3.43 21.68 5.08
CA SER A 163 -4.64 22.00 5.85
C SER A 163 -5.91 21.61 5.09
N ARG A 164 -5.91 21.80 3.78
CA ARG A 164 -7.05 21.45 2.92
C ARG A 164 -7.27 19.94 2.81
N LEU A 165 -6.23 19.12 2.89
CA LEU A 165 -6.39 17.66 2.90
C LEU A 165 -7.17 17.20 4.14
N GLN A 166 -6.92 17.78 5.31
CA GLN A 166 -7.71 17.51 6.52
C GLN A 166 -9.17 17.95 6.34
N GLU A 167 -9.37 19.18 5.87
CA GLU A 167 -10.71 19.72 5.67
C GLU A 167 -11.52 18.91 4.64
N TYR A 168 -10.88 18.46 3.55
CA TYR A 168 -11.51 17.64 2.52
C TYR A 168 -11.90 16.23 2.99
N GLY A 169 -11.23 15.72 4.02
CA GLY A 169 -11.59 14.45 4.67
C GLY A 169 -12.75 14.61 5.67
N ASP A 170 -13.12 15.82 6.05
CA ASP A 170 -14.21 16.08 7.01
C ASP A 170 -15.59 16.01 6.34
N ALA A 171 -16.32 14.93 6.59
CA ALA A 171 -17.66 14.72 6.04
C ALA A 171 -18.67 15.81 6.43
N ALA A 172 -18.46 16.46 7.60
CA ALA A 172 -19.36 17.54 8.07
C ALA A 172 -19.30 18.80 7.20
N ARG A 173 -18.23 18.96 6.41
CA ARG A 173 -18.05 20.09 5.48
C ARG A 173 -18.87 19.98 4.20
N GLY A 174 -19.41 18.80 3.91
CA GLY A 174 -20.29 18.58 2.77
C GLY A 174 -19.62 18.71 1.40
N PHE A 175 -18.31 18.46 1.30
CA PHE A 175 -17.62 18.39 0.00
C PHE A 175 -18.22 17.31 -0.89
N ARG A 176 -17.97 17.41 -2.19
CA ARG A 176 -18.58 16.55 -3.21
C ARG A 176 -18.33 15.06 -2.93
N TYR A 177 -17.10 14.69 -2.66
CA TYR A 177 -16.72 13.30 -2.45
C TYR A 177 -16.64 12.97 -0.97
N GLN A 178 -17.32 11.91 -0.55
CA GLN A 178 -17.42 11.47 0.84
C GLN A 178 -17.23 9.96 0.92
N ALA A 179 -16.61 9.49 2.01
CA ALA A 179 -16.44 8.07 2.29
C ALA A 179 -17.79 7.32 2.37
N GLY A 180 -17.79 6.05 1.96
CA GLY A 180 -18.95 5.17 1.99
C GLY A 180 -19.96 5.38 0.84
N ARG A 181 -19.69 6.28 -0.11
CA ARG A 181 -20.57 6.62 -1.23
C ARG A 181 -19.95 6.25 -2.57
N THR A 182 -20.81 6.01 -3.57
CA THR A 182 -20.44 5.75 -4.97
C THR A 182 -20.71 7.01 -5.79
N TYR A 183 -19.78 7.32 -6.70
CA TYR A 183 -19.82 8.51 -7.56
C TYR A 183 -19.40 8.18 -8.98
N ASP A 184 -20.04 8.86 -9.95
CA ASP A 184 -19.49 8.96 -11.30
C ASP A 184 -18.41 10.06 -11.29
N ILE A 185 -17.15 9.65 -11.36
CA ILE A 185 -16.00 10.54 -11.33
C ILE A 185 -15.47 10.70 -12.76
N GLN A 186 -15.32 11.95 -13.22
CA GLN A 186 -14.79 12.25 -14.54
C GLN A 186 -13.38 11.70 -14.73
N TYR A 187 -13.09 11.27 -15.95
CA TYR A 187 -11.71 10.87 -16.33
C TYR A 187 -10.80 12.08 -16.55
N SER A 188 -11.36 13.24 -16.99
CA SER A 188 -10.59 14.44 -17.23
C SER A 188 -11.47 15.69 -17.08
N PRO A 189 -10.89 16.91 -17.14
CA PRO A 189 -11.66 18.15 -17.18
C PRO A 189 -12.64 18.26 -18.37
N TYR A 190 -12.45 17.43 -19.39
CA TYR A 190 -13.29 17.43 -20.58
C TYR A 190 -14.48 16.47 -20.44
N PRO A 191 -15.74 16.96 -20.42
CA PRO A 191 -16.91 16.11 -20.19
C PRO A 191 -17.11 14.97 -21.21
N PHE A 192 -16.61 15.14 -22.44
CA PHE A 192 -16.70 14.12 -23.49
C PHE A 192 -15.85 12.88 -23.20
N CYS A 193 -14.92 12.95 -22.27
CA CYS A 193 -14.12 11.82 -21.84
C CYS A 193 -14.88 10.78 -21.00
N GLY A 194 -16.07 11.15 -20.50
CA GLY A 194 -16.89 10.27 -19.70
C GLY A 194 -16.45 10.17 -18.24
N TYR A 195 -16.96 9.14 -17.57
CA TYR A 195 -16.87 8.95 -16.12
C TYR A 195 -16.57 7.50 -15.80
N GLY A 196 -15.91 7.26 -14.67
CA GLY A 196 -15.80 5.96 -14.03
C GLY A 196 -16.64 5.92 -12.76
N GLU A 197 -17.37 4.84 -12.54
CA GLU A 197 -18.03 4.61 -11.27
C GLU A 197 -17.00 4.23 -10.21
N VAL A 198 -16.95 4.99 -9.12
CA VAL A 198 -15.99 4.82 -8.03
C VAL A 198 -16.74 4.84 -6.69
N ARG A 199 -16.66 3.74 -5.94
CA ARG A 199 -17.05 3.73 -4.53
C ARG A 199 -15.87 4.17 -3.68
N ILE A 200 -16.01 5.27 -2.97
CA ILE A 200 -14.97 5.79 -2.08
C ILE A 200 -15.12 5.13 -0.70
N PHE A 201 -14.08 4.42 -0.23
CA PHE A 201 -14.17 3.61 0.98
C PHE A 201 -13.82 4.37 2.26
N ASN A 202 -12.87 5.33 2.20
CA ASN A 202 -12.38 6.02 3.38
C ASN A 202 -12.23 7.53 3.17
N ARG A 203 -12.04 8.26 4.28
CA ARG A 203 -11.95 9.73 4.25
C ARG A 203 -10.69 10.24 3.56
N ALA A 204 -9.58 9.52 3.64
CA ALA A 204 -8.32 9.88 2.98
C ALA A 204 -8.47 9.87 1.45
N THR A 205 -9.12 8.83 0.89
CA THR A 205 -9.43 8.76 -0.54
C THR A 205 -10.43 9.85 -0.94
N ALA A 206 -11.43 10.15 -0.09
CA ALA A 206 -12.35 11.27 -0.32
C ALA A 206 -11.60 12.62 -0.38
N ALA A 207 -10.63 12.83 0.53
CA ALA A 207 -9.80 14.03 0.53
C ALA A 207 -8.99 14.19 -0.77
N LEU A 208 -8.40 13.11 -1.26
CA LEU A 208 -7.65 13.12 -2.51
C LEU A 208 -8.53 13.43 -3.73
N TYR A 209 -9.76 12.89 -3.79
CA TYR A 209 -10.71 13.24 -4.87
C TYR A 209 -11.27 14.65 -4.74
N ASN A 210 -11.45 15.18 -3.53
CA ASN A 210 -11.81 16.57 -3.35
C ASN A 210 -10.67 17.54 -3.74
N TYR A 211 -9.41 17.05 -3.67
CA TYR A 211 -8.23 17.79 -4.11
C TYR A 211 -8.01 17.67 -5.63
N THR A 212 -8.09 16.45 -6.18
CA THR A 212 -7.89 16.11 -7.59
C THR A 212 -9.09 15.32 -8.09
N PRO A 213 -10.12 15.96 -8.67
CA PRO A 213 -11.46 15.39 -8.88
C PRO A 213 -11.57 14.51 -10.11
N PHE A 214 -10.49 13.78 -10.48
CA PHE A 214 -10.44 12.91 -11.65
C PHE A 214 -9.98 11.51 -11.29
N THR A 215 -10.60 10.51 -11.92
CA THR A 215 -10.14 9.11 -11.86
C THR A 215 -9.36 8.77 -13.12
N PRO A 216 -8.26 7.99 -13.04
CA PRO A 216 -7.50 7.62 -14.24
C PRO A 216 -8.31 6.68 -15.14
N THR A 217 -8.12 6.79 -16.46
CA THR A 217 -8.60 5.81 -17.43
C THR A 217 -7.79 4.51 -17.31
N GLN A 218 -8.33 3.38 -17.81
CA GLN A 218 -7.58 2.13 -17.87
C GLN A 218 -6.27 2.28 -18.68
N ALA A 219 -6.32 3.01 -19.79
CA ALA A 219 -5.13 3.31 -20.58
C ALA A 219 -4.05 4.05 -19.75
N SER A 220 -4.45 5.00 -18.90
CA SER A 220 -3.52 5.67 -17.97
C SER A 220 -2.91 4.70 -16.95
N LEU A 221 -3.67 3.74 -16.46
CA LEU A 221 -3.19 2.73 -15.50
C LEU A 221 -2.22 1.76 -16.18
N ASP A 222 -2.54 1.29 -17.37
CA ASP A 222 -1.73 0.34 -18.15
C ASP A 222 -0.39 0.96 -18.60
N ALA A 223 -0.37 2.27 -18.83
CA ALA A 223 0.85 3.00 -19.19
C ALA A 223 1.87 3.11 -18.03
N GLY A 224 1.49 2.75 -16.82
CA GLY A 224 2.38 2.75 -15.65
C GLY A 224 2.97 4.13 -15.35
N ALA A 225 4.27 4.32 -15.60
CA ALA A 225 4.96 5.60 -15.39
C ALA A 225 4.87 6.54 -16.58
N ALA A 226 4.66 5.98 -17.79
CA ALA A 226 4.64 6.77 -19.00
C ALA A 226 3.35 7.58 -19.15
N PRO A 227 3.40 8.75 -19.81
CA PRO A 227 2.19 9.37 -20.30
C PRO A 227 1.58 8.54 -21.44
N VAL A 228 0.27 8.53 -21.56
CA VAL A 228 -0.41 8.04 -22.76
C VAL A 228 -0.31 9.15 -23.80
N SER A 229 0.41 8.89 -24.91
CA SER A 229 0.55 9.89 -25.96
C SER A 229 -0.80 10.18 -26.60
N ASP A 230 -1.09 11.48 -26.81
CA ASP A 230 -2.25 11.97 -27.54
C ASP A 230 -3.64 11.61 -26.95
N ASP A 231 -3.70 11.11 -25.71
CA ASP A 231 -4.96 10.88 -25.02
C ASP A 231 -5.31 12.03 -24.08
N VAL A 232 -6.15 12.94 -24.53
CA VAL A 232 -6.65 14.09 -23.74
C VAL A 232 -7.53 13.67 -22.57
N CYS A 233 -7.99 12.43 -22.56
CA CYS A 233 -8.80 11.87 -21.49
C CYS A 233 -7.96 11.21 -20.38
N ALA A 234 -6.67 11.01 -20.63
CA ALA A 234 -5.76 10.44 -19.63
C ALA A 234 -5.43 11.49 -18.56
N THR A 235 -5.81 11.21 -17.32
CA THR A 235 -5.38 11.99 -16.15
C THR A 235 -4.46 11.18 -15.26
N TYR A 236 -3.55 11.88 -14.60
CA TYR A 236 -2.46 11.24 -13.88
C TYR A 236 -2.42 11.61 -12.39
N GLY A 237 -3.26 12.51 -11.93
CA GLY A 237 -3.21 13.06 -10.58
C GLY A 237 -3.22 12.00 -9.48
N ASN A 238 -4.34 11.28 -9.30
CA ASN A 238 -4.47 10.24 -8.29
C ASN A 238 -3.63 8.99 -8.60
N ARG A 239 -3.43 8.67 -9.91
CA ARG A 239 -2.48 7.63 -10.33
C ARG A 239 -1.05 7.95 -9.89
N ASN A 240 -0.58 9.17 -10.14
CA ASN A 240 0.78 9.59 -9.78
C ASN A 240 0.95 9.72 -8.26
N PHE A 241 -0.10 10.12 -7.53
CA PHE A 241 -0.09 10.09 -6.07
C PHE A 241 0.20 8.67 -5.57
N PHE A 242 -0.62 7.72 -5.96
CA PHE A 242 -0.48 6.32 -5.57
C PHE A 242 0.88 5.74 -5.97
N ARG A 243 1.29 5.99 -7.23
CA ARG A 243 2.56 5.53 -7.75
C ARG A 243 3.76 6.09 -6.98
N ASN A 244 3.82 7.41 -6.78
CA ASN A 244 4.95 8.04 -6.12
C ASN A 244 5.01 7.66 -4.64
N PHE A 245 3.85 7.54 -3.98
CA PHE A 245 3.80 7.04 -2.61
C PHE A 245 4.33 5.60 -2.53
N SER A 246 3.86 4.72 -3.42
CA SER A 246 4.31 3.33 -3.48
C SER A 246 5.80 3.22 -3.79
N LEU A 247 6.31 4.08 -4.68
CA LEU A 247 7.71 4.10 -5.08
C LEU A 247 8.63 4.46 -3.92
N TRP A 248 8.27 5.42 -3.11
CA TRP A 248 9.14 5.97 -2.07
C TRP A 248 8.89 5.40 -0.68
N PHE A 249 7.65 5.05 -0.37
CA PHE A 249 7.24 4.75 1.01
C PHE A 249 6.50 3.42 1.15
N GLY A 250 6.45 2.61 0.09
CA GLY A 250 5.72 1.34 0.07
C GLY A 250 4.22 1.53 -0.13
N SER A 251 3.45 0.45 -0.02
CA SER A 251 2.01 0.46 -0.33
C SER A 251 1.25 1.52 0.48
N PRO A 252 0.56 2.47 -0.16
CA PRO A 252 -0.25 3.45 0.56
C PRO A 252 -1.50 2.82 1.20
N THR A 253 -1.90 1.64 0.74
CA THR A 253 -3.09 0.90 1.20
C THR A 253 -2.75 -0.27 2.12
N GLY A 254 -1.46 -0.55 2.32
CA GLY A 254 -0.99 -1.54 3.29
C GLY A 254 -1.16 -1.04 4.72
N THR A 255 -1.17 -1.96 5.69
CA THR A 255 -1.22 -1.58 7.10
C THR A 255 0.00 -0.73 7.48
N PRO A 256 -0.14 0.28 8.38
CA PRO A 256 0.98 1.12 8.84
C PRO A 256 2.07 0.33 9.56
N GLU A 257 1.78 -0.89 9.94
CA GLU A 257 2.63 -1.75 10.78
C GLU A 257 3.63 -2.61 9.99
N SER A 258 3.88 -2.35 8.72
CA SER A 258 5.15 -2.78 8.17
C SER A 258 6.24 -2.00 8.91
N ARG A 259 6.59 -2.47 10.12
CA ARG A 259 7.80 -2.08 10.85
C ARG A 259 9.05 -2.58 10.09
N TRP A 260 9.08 -2.31 8.81
CA TRP A 260 10.34 -2.30 8.13
C TRP A 260 11.14 -1.16 8.78
N PRO A 261 12.28 -1.44 9.38
CA PRO A 261 13.11 -0.36 9.90
C PRO A 261 13.35 0.63 8.76
N ILE A 262 12.93 1.88 8.94
CA ILE A 262 13.21 3.02 8.08
C ILE A 262 14.72 3.36 8.23
N SER A 263 15.55 2.38 8.00
CA SER A 263 17.01 2.45 8.03
C SER A 263 17.63 1.89 6.76
N ALA A 264 16.81 1.54 5.76
CA ALA A 264 17.36 1.36 4.42
C ALA A 264 17.70 2.75 3.88
N PRO A 265 18.93 2.99 3.42
CA PRO A 265 19.28 4.25 2.78
C PRO A 265 18.36 4.42 1.57
N TRP A 266 17.61 5.54 1.56
CA TRP A 266 16.77 5.95 0.46
C TRP A 266 17.66 6.20 -0.76
N GLY A 267 17.53 5.48 -1.87
CA GLY A 267 18.13 5.86 -3.13
C GLY A 267 18.99 4.91 -3.87
N ARG A 268 18.92 3.70 -3.59
CA ARG A 268 19.20 2.67 -4.59
C ARG A 268 18.06 1.69 -4.51
N ASP A 269 17.63 1.25 -5.71
CA ASP A 269 16.88 0.01 -5.86
C ASP A 269 17.33 -0.93 -4.72
N PRO A 270 16.55 -1.11 -3.63
CA PRO A 270 17.00 -1.93 -2.52
C PRO A 270 17.39 -3.23 -3.20
N ALA A 271 18.66 -3.57 -3.20
CA ALA A 271 19.29 -4.58 -4.05
C ALA A 271 18.30 -5.71 -4.25
N ALA A 272 17.76 -5.80 -5.46
CA ALA A 272 16.54 -6.56 -5.75
C ALA A 272 16.60 -7.86 -4.96
N PRO A 273 15.66 -8.19 -4.07
CA PRO A 273 15.82 -9.31 -3.14
C PRO A 273 16.10 -10.60 -3.91
N PHE A 274 15.69 -10.62 -5.18
CA PHE A 274 15.90 -11.68 -6.15
C PHE A 274 16.01 -11.07 -7.55
N ASP A 275 16.67 -11.74 -8.47
CA ASP A 275 16.96 -11.24 -9.83
C ASP A 275 15.70 -10.89 -10.65
N ASP A 276 14.58 -11.54 -10.36
CA ASP A 276 13.27 -11.36 -11.00
C ASP A 276 12.25 -10.59 -10.14
N VAL A 277 12.69 -10.00 -9.02
CA VAL A 277 11.84 -9.24 -8.11
C VAL A 277 12.37 -7.82 -8.03
N ARG A 278 11.79 -6.93 -8.85
CA ARG A 278 12.17 -5.52 -8.89
C ARG A 278 11.11 -4.66 -8.24
N TYR A 279 11.56 -3.61 -7.59
CA TYR A 279 10.70 -2.62 -7.01
C TYR A 279 9.88 -1.93 -8.12
N GLY A 280 8.56 -1.85 -7.91
CA GLY A 280 7.63 -1.25 -8.87
C GLY A 280 7.07 -2.20 -9.93
N ASP A 281 7.65 -3.40 -10.12
CA ASP A 281 7.15 -4.39 -11.09
C ASP A 281 6.14 -5.38 -10.48
N LEU A 282 6.08 -5.48 -9.14
CA LEU A 282 5.29 -6.47 -8.42
C LEU A 282 4.41 -5.85 -7.34
N ILE A 283 3.17 -6.32 -7.25
CA ILE A 283 2.20 -5.92 -6.23
C ILE A 283 2.74 -6.24 -4.82
N PHE A 284 3.33 -7.42 -4.64
CA PHE A 284 3.80 -7.94 -3.36
C PHE A 284 5.32 -7.89 -3.21
N PHE A 285 5.96 -6.85 -3.78
CA PHE A 285 7.41 -6.65 -3.65
C PHE A 285 7.84 -6.60 -2.18
N THR A 286 7.12 -5.84 -1.36
CA THR A 286 7.44 -5.64 0.08
C THR A 286 7.41 -6.95 0.84
N GLU A 287 6.40 -7.77 0.62
CA GLU A 287 6.20 -9.04 1.26
C GLU A 287 7.27 -10.07 0.83
N ILE A 288 7.63 -10.06 -0.46
CA ILE A 288 8.72 -10.90 -0.98
C ILE A 288 10.08 -10.44 -0.42
N ALA A 289 10.33 -9.13 -0.35
CA ALA A 289 11.55 -8.58 0.23
C ALA A 289 11.65 -8.90 1.74
N TRP A 290 10.53 -8.80 2.46
CA TRP A 290 10.42 -9.22 3.85
C TRP A 290 10.73 -10.71 4.02
N MET A 291 10.19 -11.60 3.18
CA MET A 291 10.51 -13.04 3.22
C MET A 291 11.99 -13.31 3.02
N LYS A 292 12.67 -12.53 2.15
CA LYS A 292 14.13 -12.65 1.96
C LYS A 292 14.89 -12.20 3.20
N HIS A 293 14.52 -11.05 3.75
CA HIS A 293 15.19 -10.46 4.91
C HIS A 293 15.04 -11.31 6.16
N THR A 294 13.86 -11.87 6.41
CA THR A 294 13.59 -12.74 7.56
C THR A 294 14.10 -14.17 7.38
N GLY A 295 14.64 -14.50 6.21
CA GLY A 295 15.10 -15.86 5.91
C GLY A 295 13.98 -16.86 5.60
N LEU A 296 12.73 -16.40 5.55
CA LEU A 296 11.58 -17.24 5.19
C LEU A 296 11.71 -17.79 3.77
N SER A 297 12.27 -16.99 2.85
CA SER A 297 12.59 -17.43 1.49
C SER A 297 14.01 -17.07 1.09
N ASN A 298 14.77 -18.06 0.64
CA ASN A 298 16.06 -17.84 -0.01
C ASN A 298 15.97 -17.80 -1.54
N GLY A 299 14.75 -17.90 -2.11
CA GLY A 299 14.54 -17.98 -3.55
C GLY A 299 14.90 -19.34 -4.14
N CYS A 300 15.13 -19.33 -5.45
CA CYS A 300 15.62 -20.48 -6.19
C CYS A 300 17.15 -20.45 -6.31
N PRO A 301 17.82 -21.60 -6.59
CA PRO A 301 19.28 -21.64 -6.74
C PRO A 301 19.85 -20.75 -7.83
N ASP A 302 19.02 -20.34 -8.81
CA ASP A 302 19.37 -19.43 -9.89
C ASP A 302 19.21 -17.93 -9.52
N GLY A 303 19.00 -17.62 -8.25
CA GLY A 303 18.84 -16.24 -7.77
C GLY A 303 17.42 -15.67 -7.93
N THR A 304 16.48 -16.40 -8.53
CA THR A 304 15.11 -15.93 -8.77
C THR A 304 14.15 -16.29 -7.63
N TYR A 305 13.05 -15.55 -7.50
CA TYR A 305 11.91 -15.87 -6.63
C TYR A 305 10.77 -16.56 -7.36
N ARG A 306 10.60 -16.24 -8.63
CA ARG A 306 9.52 -16.70 -9.52
C ARG A 306 8.13 -16.32 -8.97
N PRO A 307 7.83 -15.02 -8.82
CA PRO A 307 6.62 -14.54 -8.16
C PRO A 307 5.33 -15.08 -8.76
N PHE A 308 5.27 -15.21 -10.08
CA PHE A 308 4.08 -15.69 -10.81
C PHE A 308 4.01 -17.21 -10.98
N ALA A 309 4.94 -17.95 -10.42
CA ALA A 309 4.85 -19.41 -10.41
C ALA A 309 3.81 -19.89 -9.39
N PRO A 310 3.02 -20.94 -9.70
CA PRO A 310 2.14 -21.55 -8.73
C PRO A 310 2.91 -22.07 -7.52
N MET A 311 2.35 -21.81 -6.33
CA MET A 311 2.92 -22.32 -5.08
C MET A 311 2.71 -23.83 -4.95
N LYS A 312 3.77 -24.58 -4.71
CA LYS A 312 3.68 -26.02 -4.47
C LYS A 312 3.46 -26.32 -2.98
N ARG A 313 2.82 -27.46 -2.70
CA ARG A 313 2.47 -27.87 -1.34
C ARG A 313 3.68 -28.14 -0.48
N ASP A 314 4.75 -28.73 -1.03
CA ASP A 314 6.00 -28.99 -0.31
C ASP A 314 6.69 -27.68 0.13
N ALA A 315 6.80 -26.73 -0.75
CA ALA A 315 7.37 -25.42 -0.45
C ALA A 315 6.51 -24.64 0.55
N MET A 316 5.18 -24.81 0.51
CA MET A 316 4.28 -24.20 1.48
C MET A 316 4.53 -24.69 2.90
N ALA A 317 4.68 -26.01 3.10
CA ALA A 317 5.03 -26.57 4.40
C ALA A 317 6.37 -25.99 4.92
N ALA A 318 7.36 -25.81 4.03
CA ALA A 318 8.64 -25.21 4.39
C ALA A 318 8.51 -23.74 4.82
N PHE A 319 7.66 -22.96 4.16
CA PHE A 319 7.42 -21.58 4.57
C PHE A 319 6.70 -21.47 5.90
N LEU A 320 5.70 -22.30 6.17
CA LEU A 320 4.99 -22.31 7.45
C LEU A 320 5.90 -22.75 8.59
N TYR A 321 6.76 -23.76 8.37
CA TYR A 321 7.74 -24.21 9.37
C TYR A 321 8.70 -23.08 9.75
N ARG A 322 9.21 -22.32 8.76
CA ARG A 322 10.07 -21.17 9.00
C ARG A 322 9.32 -20.01 9.65
N ALA A 323 8.08 -19.74 9.23
CA ALA A 323 7.25 -18.71 9.86
C ALA A 323 6.96 -19.02 11.34
N ALA A 324 6.87 -20.31 11.70
CA ALA A 324 6.78 -20.76 13.09
C ALA A 324 8.10 -20.66 13.88
N GLY A 325 9.16 -20.08 13.29
CA GLY A 325 10.47 -19.95 13.94
C GLY A 325 11.30 -21.24 13.95
N GLU A 326 11.06 -22.15 13.01
CA GLU A 326 11.77 -23.43 12.89
C GLU A 326 11.78 -24.23 14.21
N PRO A 327 10.60 -24.59 14.75
CA PRO A 327 10.52 -25.22 16.05
C PRO A 327 11.35 -26.52 16.10
N ALA A 328 11.86 -26.85 17.30
CA ALA A 328 12.61 -28.07 17.49
C ALA A 328 11.71 -29.29 17.18
N PHE A 329 11.97 -29.95 16.09
CA PHE A 329 11.22 -31.11 15.62
C PHE A 329 12.15 -32.20 15.06
N THR A 330 11.96 -33.41 15.55
CA THR A 330 12.65 -34.59 15.02
C THR A 330 11.71 -35.34 14.09
N PRO A 331 11.99 -35.37 12.79
CA PRO A 331 11.11 -36.05 11.84
C PRO A 331 11.07 -37.57 12.15
N PRO A 332 9.90 -38.19 11.91
CA PRO A 332 9.74 -39.62 12.16
C PRO A 332 10.62 -40.46 11.20
N ALA A 333 11.00 -41.66 11.63
CA ALA A 333 11.79 -42.61 10.81
C ALA A 333 11.00 -43.11 9.58
N THR A 334 9.66 -43.05 9.64
CA THR A 334 8.75 -43.40 8.54
C THR A 334 7.86 -42.23 8.21
N SER A 335 7.71 -41.92 6.92
CA SER A 335 6.86 -40.83 6.47
C SER A 335 5.40 -41.09 6.83
N PRO A 336 4.67 -40.04 7.25
CA PRO A 336 3.20 -40.09 7.41
C PRO A 336 2.46 -40.23 6.08
N PHE A 337 3.11 -39.88 4.94
CA PHE A 337 2.50 -39.90 3.61
C PHE A 337 3.22 -40.85 2.65
N LYS A 338 2.46 -41.59 1.86
CA LYS A 338 2.98 -42.62 0.93
C LYS A 338 3.89 -42.07 -0.17
N ASP A 339 3.67 -40.82 -0.58
CA ASP A 339 4.34 -40.14 -1.68
C ASP A 339 5.41 -39.12 -1.23
N VAL A 340 5.73 -39.10 0.06
CA VAL A 340 6.75 -38.23 0.64
C VAL A 340 7.85 -39.10 1.24
N PRO A 341 8.87 -39.52 0.48
CA PRO A 341 9.98 -40.29 1.04
C PRO A 341 10.80 -39.46 2.03
N THR A 342 11.40 -40.12 3.03
CA THR A 342 12.22 -39.44 4.06
C THR A 342 13.46 -38.72 3.49
N SER A 343 13.84 -39.01 2.26
CA SER A 343 14.89 -38.29 1.51
C SER A 343 14.43 -37.06 0.76
N MET A 344 13.14 -36.75 0.79
CA MET A 344 12.61 -35.54 0.11
C MET A 344 13.12 -34.26 0.77
N ILE A 345 13.39 -33.22 -0.03
CA ILE A 345 14.02 -31.97 0.43
C ILE A 345 13.26 -31.26 1.57
N PHE A 346 11.91 -31.35 1.61
CA PHE A 346 11.07 -30.76 2.65
C PHE A 346 10.33 -31.82 3.48
N PHE A 347 10.91 -33.01 3.61
CA PHE A 347 10.31 -34.11 4.42
C PHE A 347 10.05 -33.68 5.86
N LYS A 348 11.04 -33.03 6.49
CA LYS A 348 10.95 -32.56 7.87
C LYS A 348 9.77 -31.61 8.07
N GLU A 349 9.65 -30.64 7.19
CA GLU A 349 8.65 -29.58 7.26
C GLU A 349 7.24 -30.13 6.97
N ILE A 350 7.11 -31.06 6.04
CA ILE A 350 5.84 -31.75 5.75
C ILE A 350 5.40 -32.60 6.93
N ALA A 351 6.34 -33.39 7.53
CA ALA A 351 6.03 -34.20 8.68
C ALA A 351 5.73 -33.36 9.94
N TRP A 352 6.38 -32.21 10.08
CA TRP A 352 6.00 -31.22 11.11
C TRP A 352 4.60 -30.69 10.91
N ALA A 353 4.25 -30.24 9.71
CA ALA A 353 2.93 -29.68 9.41
C ALA A 353 1.80 -30.68 9.69
N GLU A 354 2.05 -31.97 9.44
CA GLU A 354 1.12 -33.05 9.82
C GLU A 354 1.05 -33.19 11.34
N SER A 355 2.19 -33.23 12.03
CA SER A 355 2.24 -33.46 13.48
C SER A 355 1.56 -32.37 14.31
N VAL A 356 1.45 -31.14 13.77
CA VAL A 356 0.78 -30.00 14.41
C VAL A 356 -0.62 -29.72 13.83
N GLY A 357 -1.14 -30.62 12.99
CA GLY A 357 -2.50 -30.55 12.46
C GLY A 357 -2.73 -29.54 11.33
N ILE A 358 -1.67 -28.94 10.76
CA ILE A 358 -1.82 -28.01 9.61
C ILE A 358 -2.31 -28.75 8.36
N THR A 359 -1.93 -30.02 8.20
CA THR A 359 -2.35 -30.85 7.07
C THR A 359 -2.56 -32.31 7.47
N ASP A 360 -3.64 -32.92 6.96
CA ASP A 360 -3.94 -34.35 7.08
C ASP A 360 -3.61 -35.11 5.78
N GLY A 361 -3.15 -34.40 4.74
CA GLY A 361 -3.00 -34.96 3.40
C GLY A 361 -4.35 -35.28 2.73
N TRP A 362 -4.35 -36.33 1.91
CA TRP A 362 -5.54 -36.84 1.24
C TRP A 362 -6.03 -38.16 1.87
N PRO A 363 -7.31 -38.50 1.71
CA PRO A 363 -7.87 -39.77 2.22
C PRO A 363 -7.17 -41.02 1.69
N ASP A 364 -6.47 -40.93 0.55
CA ASP A 364 -5.67 -42.02 -0.02
C ASP A 364 -4.29 -42.19 0.64
N GLY A 365 -3.99 -41.35 1.63
CA GLY A 365 -2.71 -41.34 2.37
C GLY A 365 -1.58 -40.65 1.62
N THR A 366 -1.84 -39.82 0.64
CA THR A 366 -0.86 -39.01 -0.07
C THR A 366 -0.87 -37.56 0.42
N TYR A 367 0.26 -36.85 0.24
CA TYR A 367 0.40 -35.40 0.48
C TYR A 367 0.35 -34.58 -0.80
N ARG A 368 0.81 -35.17 -1.90
CA ARG A 368 0.94 -34.58 -3.23
C ARG A 368 1.85 -33.35 -3.22
N PRO A 369 3.10 -33.49 -2.84
CA PRO A 369 4.03 -32.39 -2.55
C PRO A 369 4.24 -31.45 -3.74
N PHE A 370 4.23 -31.94 -4.96
CA PHE A 370 4.52 -31.15 -6.17
C PHE A 370 3.27 -30.55 -6.83
N GLU A 371 2.08 -30.84 -6.32
CA GLU A 371 0.87 -30.22 -6.81
C GLU A 371 0.79 -28.75 -6.37
N PRO A 372 0.29 -27.85 -7.24
CA PRO A 372 -0.03 -26.50 -6.86
C PRO A 372 -1.09 -26.47 -5.75
N ILE A 373 -0.88 -25.63 -4.75
CA ILE A 373 -1.91 -25.39 -3.74
C ILE A 373 -2.96 -24.44 -4.26
N LYS A 374 -4.21 -24.78 -4.09
CA LYS A 374 -5.33 -23.92 -4.46
C LYS A 374 -5.60 -22.90 -3.36
N ARG A 375 -6.25 -21.81 -3.72
CA ARG A 375 -6.56 -20.72 -2.79
C ARG A 375 -7.45 -21.15 -1.62
N ASP A 376 -8.40 -22.03 -1.86
CA ASP A 376 -9.24 -22.61 -0.80
C ASP A 376 -8.42 -23.44 0.21
N ALA A 377 -7.54 -24.31 -0.28
CA ALA A 377 -6.63 -25.07 0.56
C ALA A 377 -5.64 -24.17 1.29
N MET A 378 -5.23 -23.07 0.67
CA MET A 378 -4.36 -22.07 1.32
C MET A 378 -5.05 -21.43 2.53
N ALA A 379 -6.32 -21.03 2.42
CA ALA A 379 -7.06 -20.51 3.56
C ALA A 379 -7.15 -21.53 4.71
N ALA A 380 -7.34 -22.81 4.37
CA ALA A 380 -7.36 -23.87 5.37
C ALA A 380 -5.99 -24.06 6.08
N PHE A 381 -4.89 -23.96 5.34
CA PHE A 381 -3.54 -23.99 5.94
C PHE A 381 -3.32 -22.82 6.91
N MET A 382 -3.76 -21.60 6.52
CA MET A 382 -3.64 -20.41 7.37
C MET A 382 -4.49 -20.52 8.63
N TYR A 383 -5.74 -20.94 8.51
CA TYR A 383 -6.66 -21.12 9.64
C TYR A 383 -6.10 -22.13 10.66
N ARG A 384 -5.58 -23.27 10.19
CA ARG A 384 -4.97 -24.28 11.04
C ARG A 384 -3.65 -23.82 11.64
N TYR A 385 -2.85 -23.08 10.87
CA TYR A 385 -1.62 -22.47 11.40
C TYR A 385 -1.90 -21.45 12.51
N ALA A 386 -3.01 -20.71 12.43
CA ALA A 386 -3.48 -19.83 13.49
C ALA A 386 -4.06 -20.56 14.72
N GLY A 387 -4.05 -21.88 14.72
CA GLY A 387 -4.57 -22.70 15.83
C GLY A 387 -6.09 -22.90 15.80
N GLU A 388 -6.70 -22.82 14.64
CA GLU A 388 -8.15 -23.00 14.43
C GLU A 388 -8.98 -22.13 15.38
N PRO A 389 -8.87 -20.78 15.29
CA PRO A 389 -9.55 -19.89 16.20
C PRO A 389 -11.08 -20.07 16.15
N ASP A 390 -11.74 -19.85 17.29
CA ASP A 390 -13.21 -19.89 17.38
C ASP A 390 -13.81 -18.86 16.41
N PHE A 391 -14.38 -19.33 15.32
CA PHE A 391 -15.00 -18.50 14.30
C PHE A 391 -16.36 -19.05 13.86
N THR A 392 -17.36 -18.20 13.89
CA THR A 392 -18.69 -18.52 13.35
C THR A 392 -18.84 -17.89 11.98
N PRO A 393 -18.85 -18.69 10.89
CA PRO A 393 -18.95 -18.13 9.54
C PRO A 393 -20.28 -17.41 9.36
N PRO A 394 -20.30 -16.28 8.63
CA PRO A 394 -21.54 -15.60 8.32
C PRO A 394 -22.47 -16.48 7.47
N SER A 395 -23.77 -16.27 7.58
CA SER A 395 -24.78 -17.02 6.83
C SER A 395 -24.60 -16.86 5.30
N ARG A 396 -24.05 -15.74 4.87
CA ARG A 396 -23.67 -15.46 3.47
C ARG A 396 -22.16 -15.24 3.40
N SER A 397 -21.49 -15.90 2.45
CA SER A 397 -20.06 -15.68 2.20
C SER A 397 -19.77 -14.21 1.85
N PRO A 398 -18.61 -13.65 2.27
CA PRO A 398 -18.15 -12.36 1.79
C PRO A 398 -17.84 -12.35 0.28
N PHE A 399 -17.66 -13.53 -0.33
CA PHE A 399 -17.30 -13.68 -1.75
C PHE A 399 -18.42 -14.34 -2.54
N VAL A 400 -18.72 -13.83 -3.73
CA VAL A 400 -19.86 -14.26 -4.57
C VAL A 400 -19.70 -15.67 -5.15
N ASP A 401 -18.48 -16.17 -5.26
CA ASP A 401 -18.12 -17.49 -5.80
C ASP A 401 -17.79 -18.53 -4.70
N VAL A 402 -18.05 -18.22 -3.44
CA VAL A 402 -17.84 -19.12 -2.30
C VAL A 402 -19.19 -19.45 -1.68
N ASP A 403 -19.85 -20.47 -2.17
CA ASP A 403 -21.11 -20.97 -1.65
C ASP A 403 -20.92 -22.15 -0.68
N SER A 404 -22.00 -22.78 -0.27
CA SER A 404 -21.99 -23.91 0.68
C SER A 404 -21.34 -25.19 0.14
N SER A 405 -21.04 -25.29 -1.16
CA SER A 405 -20.37 -26.43 -1.76
C SER A 405 -18.84 -26.34 -1.71
N VAL A 406 -18.29 -25.14 -1.42
CA VAL A 406 -16.84 -24.96 -1.27
C VAL A 406 -16.38 -25.55 0.05
N ILE A 407 -15.46 -26.51 0.00
CA ILE A 407 -15.01 -27.34 1.16
C ILE A 407 -14.49 -26.45 2.30
N PHE A 408 -13.66 -25.46 2.00
CA PHE A 408 -13.02 -24.58 2.99
C PHE A 408 -13.70 -23.21 3.10
N ARG A 409 -15.04 -23.22 2.98
CA ARG A 409 -15.84 -21.98 3.06
C ARG A 409 -15.68 -21.23 4.38
N THR A 410 -15.57 -21.95 5.49
CA THR A 410 -15.39 -21.37 6.83
C THR A 410 -14.05 -20.67 6.96
N GLU A 411 -12.98 -21.31 6.52
CA GLU A 411 -11.61 -20.81 6.57
C GLU A 411 -11.42 -19.62 5.62
N ILE A 412 -12.06 -19.65 4.45
CA ILE A 412 -12.08 -18.51 3.53
C ILE A 412 -12.82 -17.33 4.16
N ALA A 413 -13.96 -17.57 4.80
CA ALA A 413 -14.74 -16.51 5.46
C ALA A 413 -14.04 -15.95 6.70
N TRP A 414 -13.22 -16.77 7.39
CA TRP A 414 -12.37 -16.32 8.50
C TRP A 414 -11.23 -15.44 8.01
N ALA A 415 -10.58 -15.80 6.91
CA ALA A 415 -9.39 -15.11 6.42
C ALA A 415 -9.68 -13.67 5.93
N GLU A 416 -10.94 -13.30 5.68
CA GLU A 416 -11.32 -11.96 5.23
C GLU A 416 -11.33 -10.93 6.38
N PRO A 417 -12.00 -11.13 7.53
CA PRO A 417 -11.96 -10.19 8.63
C PRO A 417 -10.58 -10.09 9.32
N GLU A 418 -9.75 -11.12 9.17
CA GLU A 418 -8.37 -11.12 9.66
C GLU A 418 -7.40 -10.43 8.68
N ASP A 419 -7.90 -9.76 7.66
CA ASP A 419 -7.11 -9.09 6.61
C ASP A 419 -6.09 -9.98 5.86
N ILE A 420 -6.18 -11.31 6.01
CA ILE A 420 -5.31 -12.26 5.32
C ILE A 420 -5.61 -12.26 3.82
N THR A 421 -6.90 -12.15 3.46
CA THR A 421 -7.34 -12.07 2.07
C THR A 421 -8.50 -11.10 1.89
N ASN A 422 -8.49 -10.38 0.76
CA ASN A 422 -9.54 -9.45 0.38
C ASN A 422 -10.30 -9.90 -0.89
N GLY A 423 -9.96 -11.06 -1.45
CA GLY A 423 -10.52 -11.51 -2.71
C GLY A 423 -10.10 -10.67 -3.92
N TRP A 424 -10.94 -10.64 -4.94
CA TRP A 424 -10.79 -9.84 -6.15
C TRP A 424 -11.80 -8.67 -6.18
N PRO A 425 -11.52 -7.61 -6.95
CA PRO A 425 -12.43 -6.46 -7.07
C PRO A 425 -13.83 -6.81 -7.58
N ASP A 426 -13.97 -7.92 -8.31
CA ASP A 426 -15.25 -8.44 -8.78
C ASP A 426 -16.06 -9.16 -7.68
N GLY A 427 -15.57 -9.14 -6.45
CA GLY A 427 -16.18 -9.79 -5.31
C GLY A 427 -15.95 -11.30 -5.27
N THR A 428 -15.08 -11.86 -6.12
CA THR A 428 -14.74 -13.29 -6.13
C THR A 428 -13.54 -13.59 -5.24
N TYR A 429 -13.46 -14.82 -4.73
CA TYR A 429 -12.27 -15.37 -4.06
C TYR A 429 -11.45 -16.26 -4.98
N ARG A 430 -12.09 -16.90 -5.95
CA ARG A 430 -11.52 -17.86 -6.90
C ARG A 430 -10.89 -19.06 -6.19
N PRO A 431 -11.68 -19.83 -5.41
CA PRO A 431 -11.19 -20.86 -4.50
C PRO A 431 -10.35 -21.93 -5.18
N TYR A 432 -10.69 -22.31 -6.40
CA TYR A 432 -10.06 -23.40 -7.12
C TYR A 432 -8.83 -23.00 -7.96
N GLN A 433 -8.51 -21.71 -8.03
CA GLN A 433 -7.30 -21.25 -8.70
C GLN A 433 -6.05 -21.56 -7.85
N PRO A 434 -4.92 -21.95 -8.47
CA PRO A 434 -3.64 -22.02 -7.77
C PRO A 434 -3.27 -20.66 -7.19
N ILE A 435 -2.77 -20.64 -5.95
CA ILE A 435 -2.15 -19.43 -5.41
C ILE A 435 -0.75 -19.28 -6.01
N LEU A 436 -0.41 -18.05 -6.39
CA LEU A 436 0.93 -17.72 -6.87
C LEU A 436 1.87 -17.41 -5.71
N ARG A 437 3.16 -17.51 -5.93
CA ARG A 437 4.18 -17.33 -4.89
C ARG A 437 4.21 -15.91 -4.30
N ASP A 438 3.91 -14.91 -5.12
CA ASP A 438 3.79 -13.51 -4.67
C ASP A 438 2.58 -13.31 -3.75
N ALA A 439 1.41 -13.81 -4.13
CA ALA A 439 0.21 -13.76 -3.30
C ALA A 439 0.35 -14.57 -2.00
N MET A 440 1.07 -15.70 -2.05
CA MET A 440 1.37 -16.48 -0.86
C MET A 440 2.30 -15.70 0.11
N ALA A 441 3.29 -14.95 -0.41
CA ALA A 441 4.12 -14.09 0.43
C ALA A 441 3.27 -13.07 1.20
N ALA A 442 2.27 -12.47 0.54
CA ALA A 442 1.34 -11.55 1.18
C ALA A 442 0.49 -12.22 2.27
N PHE A 443 0.02 -13.44 2.04
CA PHE A 443 -0.76 -14.19 3.04
C PHE A 443 0.07 -14.47 4.31
N ILE A 444 1.29 -14.99 4.15
CA ILE A 444 2.18 -15.27 5.30
C ILE A 444 2.57 -13.97 6.01
N TYR A 445 2.92 -12.92 5.26
CA TYR A 445 3.27 -11.62 5.83
C TYR A 445 2.16 -11.09 6.74
N ARG A 446 0.92 -11.09 6.25
CA ARG A 446 -0.23 -10.59 7.00
C ARG A 446 -0.52 -11.42 8.25
N MET A 447 -0.33 -12.73 8.20
CA MET A 447 -0.48 -13.60 9.37
C MET A 447 0.59 -13.44 10.45
N THR A 448 1.75 -12.86 10.11
CA THR A 448 2.86 -12.68 11.06
C THR A 448 2.93 -11.27 11.63
N LEU A 449 1.95 -10.42 11.33
CA LEU A 449 1.88 -9.04 11.81
C LEU A 449 1.15 -8.86 13.15
N ASP A 450 0.56 -9.94 13.72
CA ASP A 450 -0.11 -9.95 15.04
C ASP A 450 0.87 -10.09 16.22
#